data_c4fbb68ba562f988647fd1d6839846a4
#
_entry.id   c4fbb68ba562f988647fd1d6839846a4
#
_cell.length_a   1.000
_cell.length_b   1.000
_cell.length_c   1.000
_cell.angle_alpha   90.00
_cell.angle_beta   90.00
_cell.angle_gamma   90.00
#
_symmetry.space_group_name_H-M   'P 1'
#
loop_
_entity.id
_entity.type
_entity.pdbx_description
1 polymer ?
#
loop_
_entity_poly.entity_id
_entity_poly.type
_entity_poly.pdbx_seq_one_letter_code
_entity_poly.pdbx_strand_id
1 'polypeptide(L)'
;MNIDILFLNQELKASDDFINDLSLFEEYCKTHSFEGKSNQIIAMPASYSKKNNLTYLVGLGEIEDSQELYELGIKVGSKIKEDVEIDFLNAENNIVPLIDGILYAQYKFNDYKSEDESAINNITFNQTDTTENEIKQSSIFWVRNQINTPALDKSPEDFIQNVNKLVDSSAINVEVFDQKWLEENNFGGVLGVAKGSDRAPYLVVGKYNEKAKYQISLIGKGVLFDSGGYSLKSPAGMETMKTDMSGAASAWGVINLVARTNQNVGLTVYTPIVENMVSGSAIRPGDVLKARNGKTIEVLNTDAEGRLIMADALAFAAETDPDLICDIATLTGASYVALGLDIGAVFSNNKDVESNFIEAAKNTYEDFHSLPL
;
A
#
# COMPACT_ATOMS: atom_id res chain seq x y z
N MET A 1 -28.00 3.15 -3.76
CA MET A 1 -28.79 1.98 -4.28
C MET A 1 -28.47 0.77 -3.43
N ASN A 2 -29.40 -0.16 -3.24
CA ASN A 2 -29.14 -1.40 -2.52
C ASN A 2 -28.83 -2.52 -3.52
N ILE A 3 -27.79 -3.28 -3.26
CA ILE A 3 -27.35 -4.42 -4.05
C ILE A 3 -27.29 -5.64 -3.16
N ASP A 4 -27.82 -6.76 -3.62
CA ASP A 4 -27.65 -8.06 -2.98
C ASP A 4 -26.51 -8.82 -3.67
N ILE A 5 -25.69 -9.52 -2.90
CA ILE A 5 -24.72 -10.49 -3.41
C ILE A 5 -25.16 -11.87 -2.94
N LEU A 6 -25.53 -12.73 -3.87
CA LEU A 6 -25.93 -14.10 -3.63
C LEU A 6 -24.83 -15.05 -4.07
N PHE A 7 -24.25 -15.77 -3.10
CA PHE A 7 -23.21 -16.76 -3.35
C PHE A 7 -23.84 -18.11 -3.72
N LEU A 8 -23.31 -18.72 -4.77
CA LEU A 8 -23.80 -19.97 -5.28
C LEU A 8 -22.63 -20.91 -5.62
N ASN A 9 -22.74 -22.16 -5.19
CA ASN A 9 -21.89 -23.24 -5.64
C ASN A 9 -22.45 -23.89 -6.91
N GLN A 10 -21.84 -24.95 -7.40
CA GLN A 10 -22.27 -25.67 -8.62
C GLN A 10 -23.63 -26.35 -8.50
N GLU A 11 -24.16 -26.52 -7.30
CA GLU A 11 -25.53 -27.05 -7.10
C GLU A 11 -26.63 -26.00 -7.34
N LEU A 12 -26.23 -24.69 -7.47
CA LEU A 12 -27.11 -23.55 -7.71
C LEU A 12 -28.32 -23.47 -6.75
N LYS A 13 -28.14 -23.94 -5.52
CA LYS A 13 -29.21 -23.91 -4.52
C LYS A 13 -29.38 -22.49 -3.97
N ALA A 14 -30.43 -21.82 -4.41
CA ALA A 14 -30.88 -20.57 -3.80
C ALA A 14 -32.05 -20.87 -2.85
N SER A 15 -32.17 -20.08 -1.78
CA SER A 15 -33.29 -20.21 -0.83
C SER A 15 -34.50 -19.43 -1.32
N ASP A 16 -35.71 -19.98 -1.05
CA ASP A 16 -36.97 -19.24 -1.19
C ASP A 16 -37.02 -17.95 -0.38
N ASP A 17 -36.10 -17.77 0.58
CA ASP A 17 -35.99 -16.53 1.35
C ASP A 17 -35.50 -15.36 0.51
N PHE A 18 -34.75 -15.62 -0.57
CA PHE A 18 -34.07 -14.59 -1.36
C PHE A 18 -34.70 -14.40 -2.75
N ILE A 19 -35.25 -15.47 -3.32
CA ILE A 19 -35.72 -15.51 -4.70
C ILE A 19 -37.25 -15.59 -4.74
N ASN A 20 -37.90 -14.83 -5.64
CA ASN A 20 -39.34 -14.77 -5.79
C ASN A 20 -39.92 -16.07 -6.37
N ASP A 21 -39.24 -16.66 -7.36
CA ASP A 21 -39.66 -17.89 -8.06
C ASP A 21 -38.40 -18.68 -8.45
N LEU A 22 -38.22 -19.85 -7.83
CA LEU A 22 -37.06 -20.71 -8.07
C LEU A 22 -37.00 -21.26 -9.50
N SER A 23 -38.14 -21.53 -10.11
CA SER A 23 -38.17 -22.06 -11.47
C SER A 23 -37.71 -21.04 -12.49
N LEU A 24 -38.11 -19.78 -12.31
CA LEU A 24 -37.63 -18.68 -13.13
C LEU A 24 -36.14 -18.37 -12.88
N PHE A 25 -35.70 -18.51 -11.64
CA PHE A 25 -34.29 -18.38 -11.29
C PHE A 25 -33.40 -19.43 -11.97
N GLU A 26 -33.82 -20.70 -11.94
CA GLU A 26 -33.12 -21.80 -12.63
C GLU A 26 -33.03 -21.54 -14.15
N GLU A 27 -34.15 -21.11 -14.75
CA GLU A 27 -34.18 -20.73 -16.16
C GLU A 27 -33.26 -19.55 -16.46
N TYR A 28 -33.21 -18.55 -15.56
CA TYR A 28 -32.30 -17.40 -15.69
C TYR A 28 -30.83 -17.84 -15.67
N CYS A 29 -30.45 -18.68 -14.70
CA CYS A 29 -29.07 -19.21 -14.61
C CYS A 29 -28.71 -19.99 -15.87
N LYS A 30 -29.60 -20.86 -16.36
CA LYS A 30 -29.41 -21.63 -17.59
C LYS A 30 -29.25 -20.75 -18.81
N THR A 31 -30.10 -19.73 -18.96
CA THR A 31 -30.09 -18.81 -20.11
C THR A 31 -28.80 -18.00 -20.16
N HIS A 32 -28.22 -17.64 -19.00
CA HIS A 32 -27.00 -16.86 -18.89
C HIS A 32 -25.75 -17.74 -18.67
N SER A 33 -25.89 -19.06 -18.83
CA SER A 33 -24.80 -20.05 -18.65
C SER A 33 -24.10 -19.90 -17.29
N PHE A 34 -24.85 -19.57 -16.25
CA PHE A 34 -24.33 -19.48 -14.90
C PHE A 34 -24.40 -20.85 -14.24
N GLU A 35 -23.27 -21.41 -13.87
CA GLU A 35 -23.11 -22.76 -13.31
C GLU A 35 -22.55 -22.73 -11.86
N GLY A 36 -22.48 -21.58 -11.24
CA GLY A 36 -21.89 -21.41 -9.90
C GLY A 36 -20.40 -21.72 -9.81
N LYS A 37 -19.71 -21.82 -10.95
CA LYS A 37 -18.26 -22.01 -10.99
C LYS A 37 -17.52 -20.79 -10.46
N SER A 38 -16.33 -21.01 -9.92
CA SER A 38 -15.45 -19.94 -9.46
C SER A 38 -15.32 -18.82 -10.52
N ASN A 39 -15.35 -17.58 -10.03
CA ASN A 39 -15.25 -16.39 -10.86
C ASN A 39 -16.40 -16.08 -11.83
N GLN A 40 -17.48 -16.85 -11.81
CA GLN A 40 -18.70 -16.45 -12.53
C GLN A 40 -19.43 -15.34 -11.76
N ILE A 41 -19.71 -14.24 -12.44
CA ILE A 41 -20.46 -13.10 -11.87
C ILE A 41 -21.46 -12.62 -12.92
N ILE A 42 -22.76 -12.73 -12.62
CA ILE A 42 -23.82 -12.17 -13.46
C ILE A 42 -24.75 -11.28 -12.63
N ALA A 43 -25.30 -10.25 -13.25
CA ALA A 43 -26.26 -9.35 -12.62
C ALA A 43 -27.67 -9.84 -12.90
N MET A 44 -28.42 -10.19 -11.85
CA MET A 44 -29.82 -10.62 -11.93
C MET A 44 -30.74 -9.43 -11.65
N PRO A 45 -31.76 -9.18 -12.50
CA PRO A 45 -32.68 -8.07 -12.31
C PRO A 45 -33.43 -8.14 -10.96
N ALA A 46 -33.74 -6.97 -10.42
CA ALA A 46 -34.43 -6.81 -9.14
C ALA A 46 -35.77 -7.58 -9.04
N SER A 47 -36.46 -7.78 -10.16
CA SER A 47 -37.74 -8.53 -10.20
C SER A 47 -37.63 -9.98 -9.76
N TYR A 48 -36.45 -10.58 -9.76
CA TYR A 48 -36.21 -11.94 -9.30
C TYR A 48 -35.94 -12.00 -7.78
N SER A 49 -35.49 -10.88 -7.17
CA SER A 49 -35.17 -10.80 -5.74
C SER A 49 -36.41 -10.45 -4.90
N LYS A 50 -36.60 -11.11 -3.77
CA LYS A 50 -37.66 -10.74 -2.79
C LYS A 50 -37.50 -9.35 -2.21
N LYS A 51 -36.27 -8.85 -2.12
CA LYS A 51 -35.97 -7.47 -1.68
C LYS A 51 -36.16 -6.45 -2.79
N ASN A 52 -36.42 -6.90 -4.02
CA ASN A 52 -36.47 -6.04 -5.21
C ASN A 52 -35.19 -5.22 -5.43
N ASN A 53 -34.05 -5.81 -5.09
CA ASN A 53 -32.72 -5.24 -5.31
C ASN A 53 -32.03 -5.87 -6.52
N LEU A 54 -31.15 -5.12 -7.19
CA LEU A 54 -30.21 -5.70 -8.14
C LEU A 54 -29.37 -6.75 -7.40
N THR A 55 -29.31 -7.97 -7.91
CA THR A 55 -28.58 -9.05 -7.27
C THR A 55 -27.42 -9.50 -8.16
N TYR A 56 -26.19 -9.47 -7.64
CA TYR A 56 -25.10 -10.17 -8.28
C TYR A 56 -25.08 -11.62 -7.82
N LEU A 57 -25.24 -12.54 -8.79
CA LEU A 57 -24.99 -13.95 -8.57
C LEU A 57 -23.50 -14.19 -8.70
N VAL A 58 -22.89 -14.73 -7.66
CA VAL A 58 -21.44 -14.92 -7.57
C VAL A 58 -21.15 -16.41 -7.37
N GLY A 59 -20.49 -17.01 -8.34
CA GLY A 59 -20.09 -18.41 -8.30
C GLY A 59 -18.84 -18.58 -7.42
N LEU A 60 -18.96 -19.37 -6.37
CA LEU A 60 -17.84 -19.73 -5.50
C LEU A 60 -17.04 -20.92 -6.03
N GLY A 61 -17.69 -21.83 -6.80
CA GLY A 61 -17.02 -23.08 -7.19
C GLY A 61 -16.54 -23.86 -5.97
N GLU A 62 -15.26 -24.18 -5.95
CA GLU A 62 -14.54 -24.84 -4.86
C GLU A 62 -13.50 -23.88 -4.24
N ILE A 63 -13.84 -22.59 -4.06
CA ILE A 63 -12.92 -21.62 -3.46
C ILE A 63 -12.71 -21.96 -1.98
N GLU A 64 -11.48 -22.30 -1.63
CA GLU A 64 -11.04 -22.55 -0.25
C GLU A 64 -9.99 -21.52 0.21
N ASP A 65 -9.40 -20.75 -0.72
CA ASP A 65 -8.30 -19.83 -0.47
C ASP A 65 -8.79 -18.38 -0.31
N SER A 66 -8.26 -17.69 0.68
CA SER A 66 -8.53 -16.28 0.95
C SER A 66 -8.09 -15.37 -0.20
N GLN A 67 -7.02 -15.72 -0.90
CA GLN A 67 -6.52 -15.00 -2.08
C GLN A 67 -7.57 -15.03 -3.21
N GLU A 68 -8.13 -16.19 -3.51
CA GLU A 68 -9.17 -16.33 -4.55
C GLU A 68 -10.43 -15.54 -4.20
N LEU A 69 -10.82 -15.51 -2.92
CA LEU A 69 -11.94 -14.67 -2.44
C LEU A 69 -11.66 -13.17 -2.60
N TYR A 70 -10.45 -12.74 -2.30
CA TYR A 70 -10.03 -11.36 -2.51
C TYR A 70 -10.09 -10.96 -3.98
N GLU A 71 -9.55 -11.78 -4.87
CA GLU A 71 -9.61 -11.55 -6.32
C GLU A 71 -11.05 -11.52 -6.86
N LEU A 72 -11.90 -12.41 -6.33
CA LEU A 72 -13.33 -12.41 -6.64
C LEU A 72 -13.97 -11.09 -6.18
N GLY A 73 -13.62 -10.61 -4.99
CA GLY A 73 -14.02 -9.31 -4.48
C GLY A 73 -13.64 -8.15 -5.41
N ILE A 74 -12.41 -8.14 -5.94
CA ILE A 74 -11.97 -7.15 -6.94
C ILE A 74 -12.87 -7.20 -8.18
N LYS A 75 -13.19 -8.39 -8.68
CA LYS A 75 -14.05 -8.56 -9.87
C LYS A 75 -15.48 -8.06 -9.62
N VAL A 76 -16.03 -8.32 -8.44
CA VAL A 76 -17.37 -7.81 -8.02
C VAL A 76 -17.30 -6.29 -7.89
N GLY A 77 -16.35 -5.76 -7.13
CA GLY A 77 -16.18 -4.32 -6.89
C GLY A 77 -15.99 -3.52 -8.17
N SER A 78 -15.29 -4.09 -9.16
CA SER A 78 -15.09 -3.44 -10.48
C SER A 78 -16.38 -3.23 -11.27
N LYS A 79 -17.46 -3.96 -10.95
CA LYS A 79 -18.78 -3.81 -11.58
C LYS A 79 -19.63 -2.71 -10.92
N ILE A 80 -19.28 -2.30 -9.71
CA ILE A 80 -19.98 -1.26 -8.95
C ILE A 80 -19.52 0.10 -9.43
N LYS A 81 -20.45 0.92 -9.92
CA LYS A 81 -20.15 2.23 -10.56
C LYS A 81 -20.80 3.42 -9.86
N GLU A 82 -21.48 3.19 -8.76
CA GLU A 82 -22.23 4.19 -8.00
C GLU A 82 -22.20 3.85 -6.50
N ASP A 83 -22.67 4.76 -5.67
CA ASP A 83 -22.81 4.55 -4.24
C ASP A 83 -23.83 3.45 -3.96
N VAL A 84 -23.41 2.44 -3.18
CA VAL A 84 -24.24 1.28 -2.91
C VAL A 84 -24.15 0.84 -1.45
N GLU A 85 -25.21 0.23 -1.00
CA GLU A 85 -25.28 -0.55 0.22
C GLU A 85 -25.42 -2.04 -0.16
N ILE A 86 -24.52 -2.87 0.34
CA ILE A 86 -24.39 -4.28 -0.03
C ILE A 86 -24.94 -5.18 1.07
N ASP A 87 -25.84 -6.06 0.70
CA ASP A 87 -26.27 -7.20 1.51
C ASP A 87 -25.64 -8.50 1.00
N PHE A 88 -24.97 -9.24 1.87
CA PHE A 88 -24.51 -10.58 1.58
C PHE A 88 -25.59 -11.60 1.94
N LEU A 89 -26.08 -12.32 0.93
CA LEU A 89 -27.07 -13.37 1.10
C LEU A 89 -26.38 -14.73 1.18
N ASN A 90 -26.76 -15.58 2.13
CA ASN A 90 -26.21 -16.93 2.37
C ASN A 90 -24.66 -17.00 2.53
N ALA A 91 -24.04 -15.97 3.05
CA ALA A 91 -22.61 -16.01 3.36
C ALA A 91 -22.38 -16.91 4.59
N GLU A 92 -21.88 -18.12 4.38
CA GLU A 92 -21.56 -19.07 5.45
C GLU A 92 -20.10 -18.98 5.93
N ASN A 93 -19.22 -18.35 5.14
CA ASN A 93 -17.78 -18.33 5.34
C ASN A 93 -17.26 -16.94 5.73
N ASN A 94 -15.97 -16.87 6.06
CA ASN A 94 -15.26 -15.60 6.27
C ASN A 94 -15.24 -14.79 4.97
N ILE A 95 -16.09 -13.73 4.90
CA ILE A 95 -16.20 -12.83 3.75
C ILE A 95 -15.25 -11.63 3.80
N VAL A 96 -14.42 -11.54 4.82
CA VAL A 96 -13.43 -10.42 4.96
C VAL A 96 -12.56 -10.26 3.73
N PRO A 97 -11.97 -11.32 3.13
CA PRO A 97 -11.18 -11.19 1.92
C PRO A 97 -11.97 -10.60 0.75
N LEU A 98 -13.22 -10.99 0.59
CA LEU A 98 -14.08 -10.48 -0.49
C LEU A 98 -14.44 -9.00 -0.27
N ILE A 99 -14.72 -8.57 0.97
CA ILE A 99 -14.93 -7.17 1.32
C ILE A 99 -13.68 -6.35 0.98
N ASP A 100 -12.51 -6.83 1.38
CA ASP A 100 -11.23 -6.19 1.05
C ASP A 100 -11.06 -6.00 -0.46
N GLY A 101 -11.37 -7.03 -1.24
CA GLY A 101 -11.30 -6.96 -2.70
C GLY A 101 -12.30 -5.97 -3.30
N ILE A 102 -13.54 -5.95 -2.82
CA ILE A 102 -14.56 -4.98 -3.27
C ILE A 102 -14.11 -3.55 -3.01
N LEU A 103 -13.64 -3.26 -1.80
CA LEU A 103 -13.14 -1.94 -1.42
C LEU A 103 -11.89 -1.56 -2.22
N TYR A 104 -10.94 -2.48 -2.38
CA TYR A 104 -9.72 -2.26 -3.17
C TYR A 104 -10.02 -1.84 -4.61
N ALA A 105 -11.04 -2.42 -5.22
CA ALA A 105 -11.46 -2.13 -6.60
C ALA A 105 -12.01 -0.71 -6.80
N GLN A 106 -12.32 0.03 -5.71
CA GLN A 106 -12.85 1.39 -5.79
C GLN A 106 -11.77 2.44 -6.00
N TYR A 107 -10.49 2.07 -5.92
CA TYR A 107 -9.41 3.02 -6.11
C TYR A 107 -9.42 3.65 -7.50
N LYS A 108 -9.41 4.97 -7.54
CA LYS A 108 -9.23 5.78 -8.75
C LYS A 108 -8.24 6.90 -8.46
N PHE A 109 -7.36 7.19 -9.42
CA PHE A 109 -6.50 8.35 -9.39
C PHE A 109 -6.85 9.24 -10.59
N ASN A 110 -7.67 10.25 -10.35
CA ASN A 110 -8.26 11.09 -11.40
C ASN A 110 -7.87 12.57 -11.28
N ASP A 111 -6.94 12.93 -10.39
CA ASP A 111 -6.57 14.31 -10.06
C ASP A 111 -6.14 15.14 -11.29
N TYR A 112 -5.71 14.46 -12.36
CA TYR A 112 -5.24 15.11 -13.61
C TYR A 112 -6.15 14.85 -14.82
N LYS A 113 -7.34 14.31 -14.60
CA LYS A 113 -8.32 14.09 -15.66
C LYS A 113 -9.30 15.25 -15.77
N SER A 114 -9.79 15.51 -16.98
CA SER A 114 -10.71 16.62 -17.28
C SER A 114 -12.17 16.36 -16.90
N GLU A 115 -12.55 15.10 -16.65
CA GLU A 115 -13.91 14.72 -16.28
C GLU A 115 -14.00 14.38 -14.79
N ASP A 116 -15.09 14.77 -14.16
CA ASP A 116 -15.36 14.55 -12.74
C ASP A 116 -15.75 13.07 -12.47
N GLU A 117 -14.94 12.13 -12.96
CA GLU A 117 -15.01 10.72 -12.58
C GLU A 117 -14.34 10.44 -11.22
N SER A 118 -14.03 11.51 -10.48
CA SER A 118 -13.16 11.47 -9.32
C SER A 118 -13.78 10.87 -8.06
N ALA A 119 -15.11 10.75 -8.00
CA ALA A 119 -15.75 10.18 -6.83
C ALA A 119 -15.41 8.69 -6.68
N ILE A 120 -14.74 8.36 -5.58
CA ILE A 120 -14.68 6.99 -5.06
C ILE A 120 -16.11 6.65 -4.65
N ASN A 121 -16.68 5.56 -5.19
CA ASN A 121 -18.03 5.16 -4.80
C ASN A 121 -18.05 4.82 -3.31
N ASN A 122 -19.06 5.32 -2.60
CA ASN A 122 -19.27 4.98 -1.21
C ASN A 122 -19.95 3.61 -1.14
N ILE A 123 -19.24 2.61 -0.64
CA ILE A 123 -19.76 1.26 -0.45
C ILE A 123 -19.89 1.00 1.03
N THR A 124 -21.09 0.68 1.47
CA THR A 124 -21.38 0.23 2.82
C THR A 124 -21.89 -1.21 2.81
N PHE A 125 -21.69 -1.91 3.92
CA PHE A 125 -22.08 -3.31 4.04
C PHE A 125 -23.06 -3.46 5.19
N ASN A 126 -24.23 -4.05 4.89
CA ASN A 126 -25.21 -4.31 5.91
C ASN A 126 -24.81 -5.49 6.81
N GLN A 127 -25.09 -5.36 8.10
CA GLN A 127 -24.89 -6.41 9.11
C GLN A 127 -23.44 -6.90 9.30
N THR A 128 -22.46 -6.16 8.78
CA THR A 128 -21.02 -6.50 8.90
C THR A 128 -20.26 -5.28 9.37
N ASP A 129 -19.48 -5.41 10.45
CA ASP A 129 -18.55 -4.37 10.86
C ASP A 129 -17.33 -4.38 9.93
N THR A 130 -17.20 -3.33 9.13
CA THR A 130 -16.13 -3.15 8.14
C THR A 130 -15.12 -2.07 8.53
N THR A 131 -15.17 -1.59 9.75
CA THR A 131 -14.34 -0.47 10.22
C THR A 131 -12.84 -0.72 9.98
N GLU A 132 -12.35 -1.92 10.28
CA GLU A 132 -10.95 -2.26 10.09
C GLU A 132 -10.58 -2.35 8.60
N ASN A 133 -11.46 -2.93 7.77
CA ASN A 133 -11.28 -2.98 6.30
C ASN A 133 -11.21 -1.57 5.70
N GLU A 134 -12.09 -0.66 6.12
CA GLU A 134 -12.11 0.73 5.65
C GLU A 134 -10.85 1.49 6.04
N ILE A 135 -10.38 1.33 7.28
CA ILE A 135 -9.11 1.91 7.75
C ILE A 135 -7.95 1.39 6.88
N LYS A 136 -7.89 0.09 6.64
CA LYS A 136 -6.88 -0.53 5.79
C LYS A 136 -6.92 0.05 4.38
N GLN A 137 -8.08 0.06 3.74
CA GLN A 137 -8.22 0.58 2.37
C GLN A 137 -7.91 2.08 2.27
N SER A 138 -8.34 2.89 3.24
CA SER A 138 -8.00 4.33 3.25
C SER A 138 -6.49 4.57 3.34
N SER A 139 -5.78 3.75 4.12
CA SER A 139 -4.32 3.81 4.23
C SER A 139 -3.64 3.40 2.92
N ILE A 140 -4.12 2.32 2.27
CA ILE A 140 -3.62 1.86 0.96
C ILE A 140 -3.88 2.93 -0.12
N PHE A 141 -5.07 3.53 -0.15
CA PHE A 141 -5.40 4.56 -1.14
C PHE A 141 -4.53 5.81 -0.96
N TRP A 142 -4.26 6.21 0.27
CA TRP A 142 -3.32 7.30 0.54
C TRP A 142 -1.93 6.99 0.00
N VAL A 143 -1.40 5.79 0.26
CA VAL A 143 -0.10 5.33 -0.28
C VAL A 143 -0.10 5.41 -1.81
N ARG A 144 -1.12 4.84 -2.46
CA ARG A 144 -1.24 4.85 -3.93
C ARG A 144 -1.33 6.27 -4.49
N ASN A 145 -2.03 7.19 -3.81
CA ASN A 145 -2.10 8.59 -4.21
C ASN A 145 -0.73 9.26 -4.13
N GLN A 146 0.03 9.04 -3.05
CA GLN A 146 1.39 9.59 -2.95
C GLN A 146 2.30 9.08 -4.08
N ILE A 147 2.22 7.78 -4.41
CA ILE A 147 3.02 7.16 -5.47
C ILE A 147 2.61 7.71 -6.85
N ASN A 148 1.31 7.88 -7.11
CA ASN A 148 0.80 8.30 -8.41
C ASN A 148 0.98 9.80 -8.67
N THR A 149 1.03 10.64 -7.63
CA THR A 149 1.24 12.08 -7.76
C THR A 149 2.57 12.37 -8.46
N PRO A 150 2.60 13.19 -9.53
CA PRO A 150 3.83 13.60 -10.20
C PRO A 150 4.79 14.33 -9.26
N ALA A 151 6.10 14.21 -9.52
CA ALA A 151 7.11 14.85 -8.69
C ALA A 151 7.03 16.40 -8.70
N LEU A 152 6.48 16.99 -9.76
CA LEU A 152 6.25 18.43 -9.84
C LEU A 152 5.31 18.91 -8.71
N ASP A 153 4.26 18.13 -8.44
CA ASP A 153 3.20 18.43 -7.47
C ASP A 153 3.39 17.69 -6.13
N LYS A 154 4.59 17.16 -5.91
CA LYS A 154 4.98 16.43 -4.70
C LYS A 154 6.36 16.89 -4.25
N SER A 155 6.46 18.13 -3.77
CA SER A 155 7.67 18.61 -3.08
C SER A 155 7.85 17.89 -1.73
N PRO A 156 9.03 17.97 -1.11
CA PRO A 156 9.20 17.50 0.26
C PRO A 156 8.18 18.11 1.23
N GLU A 157 7.86 19.38 1.10
CA GLU A 157 6.88 20.08 1.91
C GLU A 157 5.46 19.58 1.66
N ASP A 158 5.08 19.30 0.39
CA ASP A 158 3.78 18.72 0.05
C ASP A 158 3.63 17.32 0.63
N PHE A 159 4.68 16.50 0.55
CA PHE A 159 4.68 15.17 1.17
C PHE A 159 4.47 15.26 2.69
N ILE A 160 5.18 16.18 3.37
CA ILE A 160 5.03 16.43 4.81
C ILE A 160 3.60 16.90 5.16
N GLN A 161 3.03 17.80 4.37
CA GLN A 161 1.64 18.23 4.57
C GLN A 161 0.65 17.09 4.41
N ASN A 162 0.87 16.21 3.42
CA ASN A 162 0.01 15.05 3.20
C ASN A 162 0.15 14.01 4.32
N VAL A 163 1.35 13.84 4.90
CA VAL A 163 1.56 13.03 6.10
C VAL A 163 0.78 13.60 7.28
N ASN A 164 0.88 14.91 7.53
CA ASN A 164 0.15 15.54 8.63
C ASN A 164 -1.37 15.38 8.48
N LYS A 165 -1.91 15.50 7.26
CA LYS A 165 -3.33 15.26 6.97
C LYS A 165 -3.73 13.80 7.23
N LEU A 166 -2.86 12.84 6.86
CA LEU A 166 -3.13 11.42 7.08
C LEU A 166 -3.31 11.10 8.56
N VAL A 167 -2.48 11.70 9.43
CA VAL A 167 -2.41 11.36 10.84
C VAL A 167 -3.15 12.32 11.77
N ASP A 168 -3.81 13.35 11.26
CA ASP A 168 -4.43 14.44 12.03
C ASP A 168 -5.42 13.96 13.13
N SER A 169 -6.13 12.88 12.89
CA SER A 169 -7.06 12.28 13.85
C SER A 169 -6.51 11.05 14.59
N SER A 170 -5.19 10.82 14.54
CA SER A 170 -4.53 9.65 15.11
C SER A 170 -3.67 9.99 16.33
N ALA A 171 -3.28 8.95 17.08
CA ALA A 171 -2.36 9.07 18.23
C ALA A 171 -0.87 9.08 17.80
N ILE A 172 -0.56 9.58 16.59
CA ILE A 172 0.80 9.62 16.06
C ILE A 172 1.39 11.00 16.31
N ASN A 173 2.57 11.05 16.92
CA ASN A 173 3.35 12.27 17.03
C ASN A 173 4.29 12.38 15.83
N VAL A 174 4.25 13.50 15.09
CA VAL A 174 5.10 13.77 13.93
C VAL A 174 6.16 14.79 14.26
N GLU A 175 7.43 14.43 14.00
CA GLU A 175 8.58 15.32 14.12
C GLU A 175 9.19 15.53 12.72
N VAL A 176 9.46 16.78 12.37
CA VAL A 176 10.05 17.14 11.08
C VAL A 176 11.40 17.82 11.34
N PHE A 177 12.44 17.22 10.82
CA PHE A 177 13.81 17.72 10.92
C PHE A 177 14.25 18.30 9.58
N ASP A 178 14.58 19.58 9.58
CA ASP A 178 14.99 20.34 8.40
C ASP A 178 16.46 20.14 8.03
N GLN A 179 16.88 20.73 6.91
CA GLN A 179 18.25 20.65 6.43
C GLN A 179 19.28 21.12 7.47
N LYS A 180 18.99 22.18 8.21
CA LYS A 180 19.91 22.70 9.23
C LYS A 180 20.12 21.68 10.34
N TRP A 181 19.05 21.07 10.81
CA TRP A 181 19.15 20.01 11.81
C TRP A 181 19.92 18.80 11.29
N LEU A 182 19.70 18.41 10.01
CA LEU A 182 20.44 17.32 9.37
C LEU A 182 21.94 17.58 9.31
N GLU A 183 22.33 18.84 9.01
CA GLU A 183 23.74 19.28 9.00
C GLU A 183 24.35 19.18 10.40
N GLU A 184 23.67 19.70 11.42
CA GLU A 184 24.12 19.68 12.83
C GLU A 184 24.20 18.26 13.39
N ASN A 185 23.43 17.31 12.81
CA ASN A 185 23.33 15.92 13.26
C ASN A 185 24.03 14.90 12.35
N ASN A 186 24.87 15.34 11.42
CA ASN A 186 25.74 14.51 10.57
C ASN A 186 24.97 13.53 9.65
N PHE A 187 23.86 13.92 9.06
CA PHE A 187 23.13 13.15 8.04
C PHE A 187 23.77 13.33 6.64
N GLY A 188 25.04 12.96 6.51
CA GLY A 188 25.80 13.25 5.30
C GLY A 188 25.36 12.43 4.07
N GLY A 189 24.72 11.27 4.23
CA GLY A 189 24.10 10.52 3.15
C GLY A 189 22.89 11.26 2.60
N VAL A 190 21.96 11.70 3.46
CA VAL A 190 20.77 12.48 3.10
C VAL A 190 21.16 13.80 2.43
N LEU A 191 22.04 14.56 3.07
CA LEU A 191 22.53 15.85 2.55
C LEU A 191 23.28 15.69 1.23
N GLY A 192 24.08 14.62 1.10
CA GLY A 192 24.83 14.33 -0.13
C GLY A 192 23.91 14.11 -1.32
N VAL A 193 22.92 13.24 -1.19
CA VAL A 193 21.94 12.95 -2.25
C VAL A 193 21.15 14.20 -2.63
N ALA A 194 20.63 14.92 -1.64
CA ALA A 194 19.82 16.11 -1.86
C ALA A 194 20.56 17.28 -2.52
N LYS A 195 21.91 17.28 -2.49
CA LYS A 195 22.73 18.40 -2.92
C LYS A 195 22.53 18.85 -4.37
N GLY A 196 21.96 17.96 -5.19
CA GLY A 196 21.65 18.24 -6.60
C GLY A 196 20.30 18.90 -6.84
N SER A 197 19.41 18.90 -5.85
CA SER A 197 18.09 19.52 -5.95
C SER A 197 18.06 20.94 -5.38
N ASP A 198 17.18 21.78 -5.92
CA ASP A 198 16.84 23.09 -5.34
C ASP A 198 15.85 22.97 -4.17
N ARG A 199 15.28 21.78 -3.94
CA ARG A 199 14.36 21.48 -2.84
C ARG A 199 15.14 20.97 -1.64
N ALA A 200 14.80 21.47 -0.45
CA ALA A 200 15.47 21.09 0.78
C ALA A 200 15.16 19.64 1.20
N PRO A 201 16.14 18.92 1.76
CA PRO A 201 15.89 17.61 2.35
C PRO A 201 15.26 17.70 3.75
N TYR A 202 14.52 16.66 4.11
CA TYR A 202 13.96 16.50 5.46
C TYR A 202 14.14 15.07 5.96
N LEU A 203 14.14 14.90 7.29
CA LEU A 203 13.82 13.62 7.93
C LEU A 203 12.48 13.80 8.64
N VAL A 204 11.49 12.96 8.28
CA VAL A 204 10.17 12.97 8.89
C VAL A 204 10.02 11.72 9.73
N VAL A 205 9.72 11.90 11.02
CA VAL A 205 9.62 10.81 12.01
C VAL A 205 8.22 10.79 12.57
N GLY A 206 7.59 9.61 12.56
CA GLY A 206 6.29 9.37 13.18
C GLY A 206 6.42 8.38 14.33
N LYS A 207 5.82 8.70 15.49
CA LYS A 207 5.90 7.86 16.69
C LYS A 207 4.51 7.51 17.19
N TYR A 208 4.28 6.23 17.36
CA TYR A 208 3.05 5.68 17.94
C TYR A 208 3.39 4.77 19.10
N ASN A 209 2.66 4.92 20.21
CA ASN A 209 2.70 4.08 21.41
C ASN A 209 4.13 3.81 21.94
N GLU A 210 4.90 4.88 22.17
CA GLU A 210 6.30 4.84 22.66
C GLU A 210 6.48 4.09 24.00
N LYS A 211 5.38 3.78 24.69
CA LYS A 211 5.39 3.05 25.98
C LYS A 211 5.11 1.55 25.82
N ALA A 212 4.81 1.09 24.63
CA ALA A 212 4.60 -0.34 24.38
C ALA A 212 5.85 -1.16 24.74
N LYS A 213 5.63 -2.38 25.17
CA LYS A 213 6.73 -3.28 25.57
C LYS A 213 7.62 -3.67 24.40
N TYR A 214 7.05 -3.78 23.19
CA TYR A 214 7.77 -4.16 21.98
C TYR A 214 7.83 -2.96 21.03
N GLN A 215 9.03 -2.58 20.63
CA GLN A 215 9.29 -1.39 19.82
C GLN A 215 9.85 -1.76 18.46
N ILE A 216 9.22 -1.26 17.41
CA ILE A 216 9.65 -1.46 16.02
C ILE A 216 10.07 -0.13 15.44
N SER A 217 11.21 -0.10 14.77
CA SER A 217 11.63 1.01 13.91
C SER A 217 11.46 0.61 12.46
N LEU A 218 10.70 1.39 11.70
CA LEU A 218 10.42 1.17 10.27
C LEU A 218 11.00 2.31 9.46
N ILE A 219 11.94 1.99 8.57
CA ILE A 219 12.57 2.98 7.70
C ILE A 219 11.93 2.91 6.31
N GLY A 220 11.51 4.05 5.78
CA GLY A 220 10.95 4.16 4.43
C GLY A 220 11.82 5.00 3.51
N LYS A 221 12.26 4.44 2.37
CA LYS A 221 12.97 5.20 1.34
C LYS A 221 12.07 6.29 0.76
N GLY A 222 12.52 7.55 0.82
CA GLY A 222 11.75 8.73 0.41
C GLY A 222 12.46 9.58 -0.65
N VAL A 223 12.85 8.98 -1.78
CA VAL A 223 13.37 9.73 -2.93
C VAL A 223 12.18 10.13 -3.81
N LEU A 224 11.76 11.39 -3.72
CA LEU A 224 10.54 11.88 -4.40
C LEU A 224 10.65 11.87 -5.92
N PHE A 225 11.87 12.04 -6.43
CA PHE A 225 12.22 11.80 -7.82
C PHE A 225 13.68 11.39 -7.91
N ASP A 226 13.96 10.35 -8.71
CA ASP A 226 15.31 9.84 -8.92
C ASP A 226 15.72 9.95 -10.39
N SER A 227 16.57 10.93 -10.69
CA SER A 227 17.18 11.06 -12.01
C SER A 227 18.41 10.14 -12.22
N GLY A 228 18.90 9.52 -11.14
CA GLY A 228 20.19 8.84 -11.08
C GLY A 228 21.36 9.77 -10.76
N GLY A 229 21.15 11.08 -10.70
CA GLY A 229 22.23 12.04 -10.55
C GLY A 229 23.19 12.01 -11.74
N TYR A 230 24.50 12.14 -11.52
CA TYR A 230 25.49 12.05 -12.60
C TYR A 230 25.61 10.64 -13.22
N SER A 231 25.18 9.58 -12.54
CA SER A 231 24.93 8.25 -13.12
C SER A 231 23.54 8.20 -13.75
N LEU A 232 23.28 9.13 -14.67
CA LEU A 232 21.98 9.47 -15.22
C LEU A 232 21.26 8.25 -15.79
N LYS A 233 20.01 8.06 -15.37
CA LYS A 233 19.13 7.01 -15.89
C LYS A 233 18.84 7.22 -17.38
N SER A 234 18.57 6.13 -18.09
CA SER A 234 17.99 6.22 -19.44
C SER A 234 16.58 6.86 -19.38
N PRO A 235 16.08 7.46 -20.48
CA PRO A 235 14.73 8.02 -20.50
C PRO A 235 13.66 7.02 -20.03
N ALA A 236 13.70 5.79 -20.50
CA ALA A 236 12.76 4.75 -20.09
C ALA A 236 12.93 4.34 -18.61
N GLY A 237 14.16 4.32 -18.09
CA GLY A 237 14.41 4.04 -16.68
C GLY A 237 14.00 5.17 -15.75
N MET A 238 13.91 6.41 -16.25
CA MET A 238 13.55 7.60 -15.46
C MET A 238 12.04 7.85 -15.42
N GLU A 239 11.29 7.37 -16.40
CA GLU A 239 9.89 7.67 -16.64
C GLU A 239 9.00 7.40 -15.42
N THR A 240 9.31 6.36 -14.66
CA THR A 240 8.53 5.94 -13.48
C THR A 240 9.12 6.41 -12.16
N MET A 241 10.19 7.18 -12.15
CA MET A 241 10.96 7.49 -10.93
C MET A 241 10.27 8.45 -9.94
N LYS A 242 9.07 8.92 -10.24
CA LYS A 242 8.17 9.51 -9.23
C LYS A 242 7.76 8.50 -8.14
N THR A 243 7.94 7.20 -8.40
CA THR A 243 7.60 6.09 -7.50
C THR A 243 8.69 5.76 -6.49
N ASP A 244 9.86 6.38 -6.58
CA ASP A 244 11.04 6.02 -5.79
C ASP A 244 10.96 6.43 -4.29
N MET A 245 9.80 6.90 -3.90
CA MET A 245 9.39 7.20 -2.52
C MET A 245 8.31 6.23 -1.99
N SER A 246 8.02 5.14 -2.69
CA SER A 246 6.99 4.19 -2.28
C SER A 246 7.26 3.61 -0.90
N GLY A 247 8.53 3.41 -0.54
CA GLY A 247 8.91 2.95 0.80
C GLY A 247 8.47 3.90 1.90
N ALA A 248 8.70 5.21 1.72
CA ALA A 248 8.25 6.22 2.68
C ALA A 248 6.72 6.28 2.76
N ALA A 249 6.03 6.28 1.61
CA ALA A 249 4.57 6.27 1.60
C ALA A 249 4.00 5.03 2.30
N SER A 250 4.55 3.84 2.03
CA SER A 250 4.12 2.60 2.69
C SER A 250 4.35 2.63 4.19
N ALA A 251 5.49 3.13 4.65
CA ALA A 251 5.78 3.26 6.08
C ALA A 251 4.76 4.15 6.80
N TRP A 252 4.35 5.28 6.20
CA TRP A 252 3.30 6.13 6.73
C TRP A 252 1.91 5.49 6.67
N GLY A 253 1.60 4.73 5.63
CA GLY A 253 0.37 3.93 5.57
C GLY A 253 0.30 2.89 6.69
N VAL A 254 1.42 2.21 6.98
CA VAL A 254 1.52 1.20 8.04
C VAL A 254 1.31 1.82 9.42
N ILE A 255 2.01 2.92 9.76
CA ILE A 255 1.84 3.52 11.10
C ILE A 255 0.42 4.07 11.29
N ASN A 256 -0.21 4.63 10.24
CA ASN A 256 -1.59 5.08 10.30
C ASN A 256 -2.56 3.91 10.55
N LEU A 257 -2.40 2.80 9.86
CA LEU A 257 -3.19 1.59 10.07
C LEU A 257 -3.03 1.06 11.50
N VAL A 258 -1.78 0.87 11.95
CA VAL A 258 -1.43 0.35 13.28
C VAL A 258 -2.04 1.23 14.40
N ALA A 259 -1.96 2.55 14.25
CA ALA A 259 -2.49 3.50 15.24
C ALA A 259 -4.03 3.51 15.27
N ARG A 260 -4.67 3.53 14.09
CA ARG A 260 -6.15 3.57 13.99
C ARG A 260 -6.83 2.26 14.38
N THR A 261 -6.13 1.13 14.26
CA THR A 261 -6.59 -0.18 14.75
C THR A 261 -6.14 -0.46 16.20
N ASN A 262 -5.52 0.51 16.87
CA ASN A 262 -5.09 0.45 18.27
C ASN A 262 -4.23 -0.78 18.60
N GLN A 263 -3.30 -1.12 17.72
CA GLN A 263 -2.41 -2.26 17.96
C GLN A 263 -1.48 -2.02 19.14
N ASN A 264 -1.28 -3.05 19.96
CA ASN A 264 -0.45 -2.96 21.17
C ASN A 264 1.04 -3.16 20.86
N VAL A 265 1.58 -2.30 20.02
CA VAL A 265 3.00 -2.27 19.61
C VAL A 265 3.46 -0.82 19.53
N GLY A 266 4.70 -0.56 19.88
CA GLY A 266 5.35 0.72 19.61
C GLY A 266 5.91 0.71 18.18
N LEU A 267 5.59 1.75 17.42
CA LEU A 267 6.08 1.87 16.05
C LEU A 267 6.63 3.27 15.82
N THR A 268 7.90 3.35 15.44
CA THR A 268 8.52 4.60 15.01
C THR A 268 8.90 4.48 13.54
N VAL A 269 8.40 5.39 12.73
CA VAL A 269 8.68 5.48 11.28
C VAL A 269 9.72 6.56 11.04
N TYR A 270 10.75 6.27 10.23
CA TYR A 270 11.80 7.21 9.83
C TYR A 270 11.83 7.30 8.30
N THR A 271 11.55 8.48 7.77
CA THR A 271 11.53 8.69 6.33
C THR A 271 12.40 9.87 5.92
N PRO A 272 13.62 9.62 5.42
CA PRO A 272 14.44 10.64 4.79
C PRO A 272 13.81 11.02 3.44
N ILE A 273 13.51 12.31 3.26
CA ILE A 273 12.81 12.85 2.09
C ILE A 273 13.75 13.73 1.29
N VAL A 274 14.04 13.35 0.07
CA VAL A 274 15.00 14.02 -0.84
C VAL A 274 14.56 13.92 -2.29
N GLU A 275 15.23 14.64 -3.17
CA GLU A 275 15.29 14.38 -4.61
C GLU A 275 16.73 14.12 -5.04
N ASN A 276 16.93 13.16 -5.96
CA ASN A 276 18.24 12.91 -6.58
C ASN A 276 18.28 13.54 -7.97
N MET A 277 18.89 14.73 -8.07
CA MET A 277 18.88 15.57 -9.27
C MET A 277 20.27 15.87 -9.78
N VAL A 278 20.35 16.25 -11.06
CA VAL A 278 21.58 16.69 -11.72
C VAL A 278 21.68 18.21 -11.63
N SER A 279 22.77 18.71 -11.04
CA SER A 279 23.09 20.12 -11.03
C SER A 279 24.61 20.35 -10.82
N GLY A 280 25.05 21.60 -10.88
CA GLY A 280 26.46 21.94 -10.61
C GLY A 280 26.91 21.63 -9.18
N SER A 281 25.98 21.47 -8.23
CA SER A 281 26.23 21.13 -6.83
C SER A 281 26.08 19.65 -6.50
N ALA A 282 25.52 18.82 -7.41
CA ALA A 282 25.27 17.41 -7.16
C ALA A 282 26.55 16.62 -6.85
N ILE A 283 26.41 15.56 -6.06
CA ILE A 283 27.49 14.60 -5.80
C ILE A 283 27.91 13.90 -7.09
N ARG A 284 29.16 13.50 -7.15
CA ARG A 284 29.78 12.86 -8.32
C ARG A 284 30.34 11.50 -7.92
N PRO A 285 30.43 10.56 -8.85
CA PRO A 285 31.21 9.34 -8.63
C PRO A 285 32.63 9.67 -8.17
N GLY A 286 33.06 9.03 -7.08
CA GLY A 286 34.33 9.31 -6.38
C GLY A 286 34.23 10.28 -5.19
N ASP A 287 33.11 10.98 -5.00
CA ASP A 287 32.89 11.77 -3.80
C ASP A 287 32.74 10.86 -2.57
N VAL A 288 33.18 11.34 -1.40
CA VAL A 288 33.11 10.60 -0.14
C VAL A 288 32.17 11.32 0.82
N LEU A 289 31.13 10.63 1.25
CA LEU A 289 30.16 11.11 2.24
C LEU A 289 30.50 10.58 3.63
N LYS A 290 30.19 11.35 4.66
CA LYS A 290 30.30 10.91 6.06
C LYS A 290 28.89 10.65 6.59
N ALA A 291 28.54 9.39 6.77
CA ALA A 291 27.26 8.97 7.33
C ALA A 291 27.11 9.33 8.81
N ARG A 292 25.86 9.35 9.32
CA ARG A 292 25.52 9.68 10.71
C ARG A 292 26.35 8.91 11.73
N ASN A 293 26.59 7.63 11.51
CA ASN A 293 27.40 6.81 12.42
C ASN A 293 28.93 7.08 12.36
N GLY A 294 29.34 8.11 11.61
CA GLY A 294 30.72 8.52 11.46
C GLY A 294 31.54 7.77 10.41
N LYS A 295 30.98 6.71 9.81
CA LYS A 295 31.64 5.98 8.71
C LYS A 295 31.64 6.81 7.43
N THR A 296 32.68 6.63 6.63
CA THR A 296 32.77 7.24 5.31
C THR A 296 32.30 6.27 4.23
N ILE A 297 31.60 6.79 3.22
CA ILE A 297 31.07 6.03 2.10
C ILE A 297 31.57 6.69 0.81
N GLU A 298 32.35 5.99 0.01
CA GLU A 298 32.70 6.41 -1.33
C GLU A 298 31.53 6.14 -2.27
N VAL A 299 31.07 7.15 -2.98
CA VAL A 299 29.97 7.08 -3.92
C VAL A 299 30.50 6.68 -5.30
N LEU A 300 30.42 5.42 -5.66
CA LEU A 300 30.83 4.95 -6.99
C LEU A 300 29.75 5.10 -8.06
N ASN A 301 28.49 5.12 -7.64
CA ASN A 301 27.30 5.26 -8.49
C ASN A 301 26.27 6.15 -7.79
N THR A 302 25.96 7.31 -8.39
CA THR A 302 24.97 8.25 -7.83
C THR A 302 23.53 7.80 -8.00
N ASP A 303 23.27 6.76 -8.81
CA ASP A 303 21.98 6.05 -8.93
C ASP A 303 21.80 4.95 -7.85
N ALA A 304 22.70 4.90 -6.88
CA ALA A 304 22.58 4.08 -5.68
C ALA A 304 22.33 4.95 -4.43
N GLU A 305 21.55 5.99 -4.56
CA GLU A 305 21.24 7.06 -3.61
C GLU A 305 20.38 6.56 -2.43
N GLY A 306 19.44 5.65 -2.70
CA GLY A 306 18.51 5.13 -1.71
C GLY A 306 19.22 4.52 -0.51
N ARG A 307 20.23 3.70 -0.75
CA ARG A 307 21.04 3.11 0.34
C ARG A 307 21.82 4.14 1.13
N LEU A 308 22.17 5.28 0.55
CA LEU A 308 22.89 6.35 1.23
C LEU A 308 22.00 7.07 2.24
N ILE A 309 20.79 7.46 1.82
CA ILE A 309 19.82 8.10 2.72
C ILE A 309 19.32 7.15 3.80
N MET A 310 19.12 5.88 3.45
CA MET A 310 18.67 4.88 4.41
C MET A 310 19.75 4.53 5.43
N ALA A 311 21.04 4.57 5.07
CA ALA A 311 22.13 4.33 6.01
C ALA A 311 22.10 5.32 7.19
N ASP A 312 21.79 6.59 6.94
CA ASP A 312 21.66 7.60 7.99
C ASP A 312 20.42 7.36 8.86
N ALA A 313 19.27 7.08 8.23
CA ALA A 313 18.03 6.80 8.94
C ALA A 313 18.10 5.53 9.79
N LEU A 314 18.70 4.45 9.26
CA LEU A 314 18.97 3.22 10.00
C LEU A 314 19.89 3.44 11.19
N ALA A 315 20.95 4.23 11.00
CA ALA A 315 21.86 4.58 12.10
C ALA A 315 21.15 5.37 13.21
N PHE A 316 20.29 6.31 12.82
CA PHE A 316 19.51 7.11 13.77
C PHE A 316 18.47 6.27 14.50
N ALA A 317 17.75 5.40 13.80
CA ALA A 317 16.78 4.48 14.39
C ALA A 317 17.44 3.52 15.40
N ALA A 318 18.63 3.02 15.09
CA ALA A 318 19.37 2.12 15.98
C ALA A 318 19.79 2.78 17.32
N GLU A 319 19.88 4.10 17.40
CA GLU A 319 20.21 4.82 18.64
C GLU A 319 19.11 4.70 19.70
N THR A 320 17.87 4.35 19.31
CA THR A 320 16.73 4.14 20.23
C THR A 320 16.66 2.73 20.79
N ASP A 321 17.56 1.83 20.38
CA ASP A 321 17.61 0.42 20.79
C ASP A 321 16.26 -0.33 20.64
N PRO A 322 15.65 -0.33 19.45
CA PRO A 322 14.36 -1.00 19.23
C PRO A 322 14.54 -2.53 19.19
N ASP A 323 13.45 -3.28 19.46
CA ASP A 323 13.44 -4.74 19.38
C ASP A 323 13.59 -5.26 17.94
N LEU A 324 13.10 -4.47 16.96
CA LEU A 324 13.18 -4.81 15.54
C LEU A 324 13.38 -3.54 14.71
N ILE A 325 14.28 -3.64 13.72
CA ILE A 325 14.44 -2.63 12.67
C ILE A 325 14.06 -3.27 11.34
N CYS A 326 13.14 -2.64 10.63
CA CYS A 326 12.74 -3.02 9.27
C CYS A 326 12.90 -1.84 8.32
N ASP A 327 13.05 -2.12 7.04
CA ASP A 327 13.01 -1.07 6.01
C ASP A 327 12.15 -1.49 4.81
N ILE A 328 11.60 -0.50 4.12
CA ILE A 328 10.85 -0.66 2.88
C ILE A 328 11.45 0.30 1.85
N ALA A 329 11.89 -0.25 0.72
CA ALA A 329 12.55 0.55 -0.30
C ALA A 329 12.38 -0.01 -1.70
N THR A 330 12.18 0.86 -2.67
CA THR A 330 12.38 0.63 -4.10
C THR A 330 13.87 0.70 -4.41
N LEU A 331 14.65 -0.26 -3.87
CA LEU A 331 16.09 -0.09 -3.73
C LEU A 331 16.86 -0.43 -4.99
N THR A 332 16.52 -1.56 -5.64
CA THR A 332 17.19 -2.02 -6.87
C THR A 332 16.23 -2.77 -7.78
N GLY A 333 16.48 -2.73 -9.09
CA GLY A 333 15.75 -3.54 -10.06
C GLY A 333 16.09 -5.03 -10.03
N ALA A 334 17.07 -5.46 -9.21
CA ALA A 334 17.49 -6.86 -9.14
C ALA A 334 16.38 -7.80 -8.65
N SER A 335 15.51 -7.34 -7.76
CA SER A 335 14.36 -8.11 -7.29
C SER A 335 13.37 -8.43 -8.40
N TYR A 336 13.13 -7.51 -9.35
CA TYR A 336 12.28 -7.76 -10.52
C TYR A 336 12.84 -8.86 -11.41
N VAL A 337 14.17 -8.86 -11.57
CA VAL A 337 14.84 -9.88 -12.39
C VAL A 337 14.75 -11.25 -11.73
N ALA A 338 14.81 -11.30 -10.39
CA ALA A 338 14.76 -12.54 -9.64
C ALA A 338 13.34 -13.11 -9.47
N LEU A 339 12.34 -12.25 -9.20
CA LEU A 339 11.02 -12.66 -8.72
C LEU A 339 9.85 -12.23 -9.62
N GLY A 340 10.08 -11.37 -10.60
CA GLY A 340 9.01 -10.74 -11.39
C GLY A 340 8.42 -9.51 -10.68
N LEU A 341 7.25 -9.08 -11.12
CA LEU A 341 6.59 -7.85 -10.65
C LEU A 341 5.59 -8.09 -9.52
N ASP A 342 5.16 -9.33 -9.35
CA ASP A 342 4.04 -9.67 -8.47
C ASP A 342 4.51 -10.18 -7.11
N ILE A 343 5.81 -10.46 -6.94
CA ILE A 343 6.37 -11.02 -5.71
C ILE A 343 7.34 -10.05 -5.05
N GLY A 344 7.07 -9.70 -3.79
CA GLY A 344 7.97 -8.87 -2.98
C GLY A 344 9.20 -9.65 -2.50
N ALA A 345 10.38 -9.00 -2.52
CA ALA A 345 11.60 -9.58 -2.00
C ALA A 345 11.77 -9.30 -0.50
N VAL A 346 12.07 -10.32 0.28
CA VAL A 346 12.41 -10.21 1.71
C VAL A 346 13.86 -10.59 1.92
N PHE A 347 14.58 -9.75 2.65
CA PHE A 347 15.94 -10.01 3.13
C PHE A 347 15.95 -9.88 4.64
N SER A 348 16.52 -10.84 5.36
CA SER A 348 16.60 -10.77 6.81
C SER A 348 17.86 -11.42 7.35
N ASN A 349 18.42 -10.83 8.39
CA ASN A 349 19.49 -11.45 9.19
C ASN A 349 18.95 -12.36 10.32
N ASN A 350 17.61 -12.46 10.45
CA ASN A 350 16.91 -13.28 11.43
C ASN A 350 15.89 -14.18 10.73
N LYS A 351 16.09 -15.49 10.77
CA LYS A 351 15.25 -16.47 10.09
C LYS A 351 13.83 -16.57 10.66
N ASP A 352 13.67 -16.35 11.95
CA ASP A 352 12.35 -16.41 12.58
C ASP A 352 11.50 -15.20 12.16
N VAL A 353 12.10 -14.01 12.13
CA VAL A 353 11.45 -12.79 11.63
C VAL A 353 11.07 -12.95 10.15
N GLU A 354 11.97 -13.49 9.33
CA GLU A 354 11.72 -13.76 7.90
C GLU A 354 10.52 -14.70 7.71
N SER A 355 10.51 -15.81 8.41
CA SER A 355 9.45 -16.81 8.30
C SER A 355 8.10 -16.26 8.75
N ASN A 356 8.07 -15.54 9.88
CA ASN A 356 6.85 -14.92 10.40
C ASN A 356 6.31 -13.85 9.46
N PHE A 357 7.20 -13.06 8.81
CA PHE A 357 6.79 -12.06 7.83
C PHE A 357 6.14 -12.71 6.60
N ILE A 358 6.76 -13.75 6.03
CA ILE A 358 6.24 -14.45 4.86
C ILE A 358 4.91 -15.14 5.18
N GLU A 359 4.77 -15.72 6.38
CA GLU A 359 3.52 -16.33 6.81
C GLU A 359 2.40 -15.27 6.97
N ALA A 360 2.72 -14.12 7.58
CA ALA A 360 1.77 -13.01 7.72
C ALA A 360 1.35 -12.47 6.35
N ALA A 361 2.26 -12.37 5.39
CA ALA A 361 2.00 -11.89 4.04
C ALA A 361 0.94 -12.74 3.30
N LYS A 362 0.96 -14.06 3.47
CA LYS A 362 -0.05 -14.96 2.89
C LYS A 362 -1.48 -14.62 3.33
N ASN A 363 -1.64 -14.05 4.52
CA ASN A 363 -2.94 -13.64 5.07
C ASN A 363 -3.37 -12.25 4.60
N THR A 364 -2.54 -11.57 3.81
CA THR A 364 -2.77 -10.19 3.33
C THR A 364 -2.85 -10.08 1.81
N TYR A 365 -2.96 -11.21 1.13
CA TYR A 365 -3.08 -11.29 -0.34
C TYR A 365 -1.86 -10.75 -1.09
N GLU A 366 -0.69 -10.78 -0.45
CA GLU A 366 0.58 -10.28 -0.99
C GLU A 366 1.61 -11.42 -0.97
N ASP A 367 2.18 -11.72 -2.13
CA ASP A 367 3.21 -12.74 -2.24
C ASP A 367 4.59 -12.15 -1.95
N PHE A 368 5.31 -12.79 -1.04
CA PHE A 368 6.70 -12.45 -0.72
C PHE A 368 7.60 -13.67 -0.78
N HIS A 369 8.83 -13.47 -1.23
CA HIS A 369 9.84 -14.52 -1.27
C HIS A 369 11.15 -14.06 -0.63
N SER A 370 11.75 -14.94 0.18
CA SER A 370 13.06 -14.70 0.80
C SER A 370 14.17 -14.81 -0.23
N LEU A 371 15.05 -13.82 -0.24
CA LEU A 371 16.32 -13.86 -0.96
C LEU A 371 17.49 -13.80 0.04
N PRO A 372 18.64 -14.41 -0.26
CA PRO A 372 19.81 -14.39 0.64
C PRO A 372 20.40 -12.98 0.72
N LEU A 373 20.88 -12.63 1.94
CA LEU A 373 21.70 -11.45 2.20
C LEU A 373 23.09 -11.63 1.62
#